data_2aa7a5a2379b76b4ab725cd0bc7b6bf6
#
_entry.id   2aa7a5a2379b76b4ab725cd0bc7b6bf6
#
_cell.length_a   1.000
_cell.length_b   1.000
_cell.length_c   1.000
_cell.angle_alpha   90.00
_cell.angle_beta   90.00
_cell.angle_gamma   90.00
#
_symmetry.space_group_name_H-M   'P 1'
#
loop_
_entity.id
_entity.type
_entity.pdbx_description
1 polymer ?
#
loop_
_entity_poly.entity_id
_entity_poly.type
_entity_poly.pdbx_seq_one_letter_code
_entity_poly.pdbx_strand_id
1 'polypeptide(L)'
;SSAASDVYKRQLLGLGLRMPIAQIPISIMDGIGGSLNELVVVFGFGAVLGRLVSDAGGAYRISKTLVNFFGKKHIQWAIVISSFIIGISLFFEVGMVLLIPIVFAIALEAEIPLLYLGIPASAGLIVTHGFLPPHPAPTAVSEIFGASPGTVLISVSYTHLRAHET
;
A
#
# COMPACT_ATOMS: atom_id res chain seq x y z
N SER A 1 -2.04 -8.50 19.15
CA SER A 1 -2.43 -9.93 19.11
C SER A 1 -1.31 -10.72 18.47
N SER A 2 -0.83 -11.79 19.12
CA SER A 2 0.24 -12.58 18.56
C SER A 2 -0.33 -13.51 17.47
N ALA A 3 0.45 -13.80 16.42
CA ALA A 3 0.09 -14.76 15.37
C ALA A 3 -0.39 -16.12 15.95
N ALA A 4 0.16 -16.54 17.09
CA ALA A 4 -0.28 -17.70 17.84
C ALA A 4 -1.77 -17.61 18.27
N SER A 5 -2.22 -16.46 18.76
CA SER A 5 -3.63 -16.24 19.15
C SER A 5 -4.58 -16.43 17.96
N ASP A 6 -4.18 -16.01 16.77
CA ASP A 6 -5.03 -16.14 15.58
C ASP A 6 -5.07 -17.58 15.05
N VAL A 7 -3.98 -18.32 15.20
CA VAL A 7 -3.96 -19.76 14.91
C VAL A 7 -4.90 -20.53 15.86
N TYR A 8 -4.85 -20.24 17.16
CA TYR A 8 -5.77 -20.86 18.13
C TYR A 8 -7.23 -20.53 17.85
N LYS A 9 -7.57 -19.31 17.51
CA LYS A 9 -8.94 -18.93 17.15
C LYS A 9 -9.45 -19.71 15.95
N ARG A 10 -8.62 -19.90 14.90
CA ARG A 10 -8.97 -20.68 13.72
C ARG A 10 -9.15 -22.15 14.05
N GLN A 11 -8.32 -22.71 14.93
CA GLN A 11 -8.49 -24.09 15.40
C GLN A 11 -9.80 -24.27 16.15
N LEU A 12 -10.13 -23.37 17.07
CA LEU A 12 -11.41 -23.39 17.81
C LEU A 12 -12.62 -23.26 16.87
N LEU A 13 -12.51 -22.40 15.86
CA LEU A 13 -13.55 -22.27 14.85
C LEU A 13 -13.74 -23.56 14.05
N GLY A 14 -12.65 -24.21 13.63
CA GLY A 14 -12.68 -25.49 12.92
C GLY A 14 -13.37 -26.59 13.75
N LEU A 15 -13.06 -26.66 15.05
CA LEU A 15 -13.73 -27.57 15.98
C LEU A 15 -15.23 -27.27 16.12
N GLY A 16 -15.59 -25.97 16.24
CA GLY A 16 -16.98 -25.52 16.31
C GLY A 16 -17.80 -25.86 15.05
N LEU A 17 -17.15 -25.87 13.88
CA LEU A 17 -17.73 -26.26 12.60
C LEU A 17 -17.73 -27.80 12.38
N ARG A 18 -17.33 -28.59 13.37
CA ARG A 18 -17.23 -30.06 13.32
C ARG A 18 -16.31 -30.57 12.22
N MET A 19 -15.26 -29.80 11.88
CA MET A 19 -14.26 -30.30 10.93
C MET A 19 -13.45 -31.47 11.53
N PRO A 20 -13.06 -32.46 10.74
CA PRO A 20 -12.12 -33.49 11.21
C PRO A 20 -10.83 -32.85 11.70
N ILE A 21 -10.38 -33.22 12.91
CA ILE A 21 -9.22 -32.61 13.57
C ILE A 21 -7.97 -32.57 12.67
N ALA A 22 -7.77 -33.63 11.89
CA ALA A 22 -6.65 -33.76 10.96
C ALA A 22 -6.72 -32.75 9.77
N GLN A 23 -7.91 -32.27 9.41
CA GLN A 23 -8.08 -31.31 8.31
C GLN A 23 -7.90 -29.86 8.73
N ILE A 24 -8.04 -29.54 10.01
CA ILE A 24 -7.93 -28.17 10.52
C ILE A 24 -6.54 -27.58 10.21
N PRO A 25 -5.41 -28.22 10.54
CA PRO A 25 -4.09 -27.70 10.20
C PRO A 25 -3.88 -27.54 8.70
N ILE A 26 -4.35 -28.49 7.91
CA ILE A 26 -4.21 -28.47 6.45
C ILE A 26 -4.95 -27.25 5.87
N SER A 27 -6.20 -27.05 6.25
CA SER A 27 -6.98 -25.89 5.79
C SER A 27 -6.38 -24.55 6.23
N ILE A 28 -5.75 -24.47 7.40
CA ILE A 28 -5.03 -23.28 7.85
C ILE A 28 -3.79 -23.05 6.97
N MET A 29 -3.01 -24.08 6.70
CA MET A 29 -1.81 -24.00 5.87
C MET A 29 -2.16 -23.61 4.43
N ASP A 30 -3.19 -24.21 3.85
CA ASP A 30 -3.66 -23.89 2.49
C ASP A 30 -4.15 -22.43 2.40
N GLY A 31 -4.90 -21.96 3.39
CA GLY A 31 -5.35 -20.58 3.45
C GLY A 31 -4.21 -19.56 3.59
N ILE A 32 -3.21 -19.87 4.42
CA ILE A 32 -2.00 -19.05 4.57
C ILE A 32 -1.17 -19.12 3.29
N GLY A 33 -0.95 -20.30 2.75
CA GLY A 33 -0.15 -20.52 1.53
C GLY A 33 -0.74 -19.81 0.32
N GLY A 34 -2.05 -19.88 0.13
CA GLY A 34 -2.75 -19.18 -0.95
C GLY A 34 -2.58 -17.66 -0.86
N SER A 35 -2.78 -17.09 0.32
CA SER A 35 -2.61 -15.64 0.53
C SER A 35 -1.16 -15.18 0.39
N LEU A 36 -0.19 -15.96 0.89
CA LEU A 36 1.23 -15.62 0.80
C LEU A 36 1.78 -15.75 -0.61
N ASN A 37 1.29 -16.70 -1.41
CA ASN A 37 1.83 -16.97 -2.75
C ASN A 37 1.74 -15.73 -3.65
N GLU A 38 0.60 -15.08 -3.70
CA GLU A 38 0.43 -13.85 -4.48
C GLU A 38 1.27 -12.69 -3.92
N LEU A 39 1.30 -12.54 -2.60
CA LEU A 39 2.03 -11.48 -1.94
C LEU A 39 3.55 -11.60 -2.15
N VAL A 40 4.12 -12.80 -2.03
CA VAL A 40 5.57 -13.03 -2.21
C VAL A 40 6.02 -12.63 -3.61
N VAL A 41 5.23 -12.95 -4.64
CA VAL A 41 5.55 -12.59 -6.03
C VAL A 41 5.52 -11.07 -6.20
N VAL A 42 4.44 -10.42 -5.75
CA VAL A 42 4.28 -8.96 -5.88
C VAL A 42 5.34 -8.20 -5.08
N PHE A 43 5.60 -8.59 -3.83
CA PHE A 43 6.63 -7.98 -3.00
C PHE A 43 8.03 -8.23 -3.55
N GLY A 44 8.32 -9.45 -3.98
CA GLY A 44 9.62 -9.81 -4.54
C GLY A 44 9.94 -8.98 -5.79
N PHE A 45 9.07 -8.96 -6.77
CA PHE A 45 9.27 -8.16 -7.99
C PHE A 45 9.23 -6.66 -7.70
N GLY A 46 8.35 -6.18 -6.81
CA GLY A 46 8.29 -4.78 -6.41
C GLY A 46 9.58 -4.30 -5.76
N ALA A 47 10.17 -5.10 -4.86
CA ALA A 47 11.44 -4.78 -4.22
C ALA A 47 12.59 -4.77 -5.23
N VAL A 48 12.65 -5.73 -6.16
CA VAL A 48 13.66 -5.78 -7.21
C VAL A 48 13.55 -4.56 -8.14
N LEU A 49 12.34 -4.24 -8.61
CA LEU A 49 12.11 -3.05 -9.45
C LEU A 49 12.46 -1.76 -8.72
N GLY A 50 12.06 -1.61 -7.45
CA GLY A 50 12.40 -0.46 -6.63
C GLY A 50 13.92 -0.29 -6.49
N ARG A 51 14.63 -1.39 -6.28
CA ARG A 51 16.09 -1.38 -6.20
C ARG A 51 16.73 -1.02 -7.54
N LEU A 52 16.29 -1.60 -8.64
CA LEU A 52 16.80 -1.30 -9.98
C LEU A 52 16.60 0.17 -10.35
N VAL A 53 15.42 0.73 -10.08
CA VAL A 53 15.13 2.16 -10.31
C VAL A 53 16.04 3.05 -9.48
N SER A 54 16.29 2.69 -8.21
CA SER A 54 17.19 3.42 -7.33
C SER A 54 18.65 3.37 -7.82
N ASP A 55 19.14 2.18 -8.13
CA ASP A 55 20.54 1.96 -8.58
C ASP A 55 20.82 2.58 -9.97
N ALA A 56 19.80 2.65 -10.83
CA ALA A 56 19.87 3.35 -12.11
C ALA A 56 19.84 4.89 -11.99
N GLY A 57 19.81 5.44 -10.77
CA GLY A 57 19.72 6.88 -10.55
C GLY A 57 18.33 7.46 -10.85
N GLY A 58 17.32 6.62 -11.02
CA GLY A 58 15.93 7.03 -11.30
C GLY A 58 15.36 7.86 -10.18
N ALA A 59 15.60 7.47 -8.93
CA ALA A 59 15.16 8.23 -7.75
C ALA A 59 15.69 9.68 -7.76
N TYR A 60 16.97 9.87 -8.07
CA TYR A 60 17.57 11.20 -8.18
C TYR A 60 16.97 12.03 -9.32
N ARG A 61 16.76 11.43 -10.49
CA ARG A 61 16.16 12.12 -11.64
C ARG A 61 14.72 12.53 -11.36
N ILE A 62 13.92 11.64 -10.78
CA ILE A 62 12.54 11.93 -10.39
C ILE A 62 12.51 13.06 -9.37
N SER A 63 13.34 13.00 -8.32
CA SER A 63 13.41 14.02 -7.28
C SER A 63 13.76 15.39 -7.85
N LYS A 64 14.79 15.46 -8.68
CA LYS A 64 15.21 16.71 -9.32
C LYS A 64 14.13 17.30 -10.23
N THR A 65 13.45 16.45 -10.99
CA THR A 65 12.34 16.88 -11.84
C THR A 65 11.17 17.39 -11.02
N LEU A 66 10.79 16.71 -9.94
CA LEU A 66 9.72 17.16 -9.04
C LEU A 66 10.07 18.49 -8.35
N VAL A 67 11.29 18.64 -7.82
CA VAL A 67 11.73 19.89 -7.20
C VAL A 67 11.73 21.05 -8.21
N ASN A 68 12.19 20.79 -9.44
CA ASN A 68 12.21 21.83 -10.48
C ASN A 68 10.81 22.22 -10.96
N PHE A 69 9.88 21.25 -11.03
CA PHE A 69 8.53 21.50 -11.54
C PHE A 69 7.61 22.16 -10.50
N PHE A 70 7.60 21.63 -9.27
CA PHE A 70 6.71 22.12 -8.22
C PHE A 70 7.34 23.20 -7.33
N GLY A 71 8.66 23.32 -7.34
CA GLY A 71 9.41 24.16 -6.42
C GLY A 71 9.36 23.65 -4.97
N LYS A 72 10.24 24.20 -4.12
CA LYS A 72 10.32 23.81 -2.70
C LYS A 72 9.00 24.04 -1.95
N LYS A 73 8.23 25.07 -2.31
CA LYS A 73 6.99 25.45 -1.62
C LYS A 73 5.86 24.43 -1.81
N HIS A 74 5.77 23.81 -2.97
CA HIS A 74 4.68 22.87 -3.31
C HIS A 74 5.14 21.42 -3.43
N ILE A 75 6.37 21.11 -3.04
CA ILE A 75 6.95 19.77 -3.16
C ILE A 75 6.17 18.71 -2.37
N GLN A 76 5.56 19.11 -1.26
CA GLN A 76 4.72 18.26 -0.44
C GLN A 76 3.51 17.72 -1.22
N TRP A 77 2.86 18.61 -2.00
CA TRP A 77 1.75 18.22 -2.88
C TRP A 77 2.20 17.25 -3.99
N ALA A 78 3.38 17.49 -4.55
CA ALA A 78 3.96 16.57 -5.53
C ALA A 78 4.15 15.16 -4.93
N ILE A 79 4.63 15.08 -3.69
CA ILE A 79 4.81 13.81 -2.99
C ILE A 79 3.46 13.14 -2.71
N VAL A 80 2.46 13.87 -2.21
CA VAL A 80 1.13 13.32 -1.95
C VAL A 80 0.50 12.76 -3.23
N ILE A 81 0.52 13.54 -4.32
CA ILE A 81 -0.05 13.10 -5.61
C ILE A 81 0.69 11.87 -6.14
N SER A 82 2.03 11.88 -6.10
CA SER A 82 2.84 10.75 -6.53
C SER A 82 2.56 9.49 -5.70
N SER A 83 2.48 9.65 -4.38
CA SER A 83 2.16 8.55 -3.46
C SER A 83 0.77 7.99 -3.70
N PHE A 84 -0.20 8.84 -3.99
CA PHE A 84 -1.56 8.43 -4.32
C PHE A 84 -1.61 7.63 -5.63
N ILE A 85 -0.94 8.12 -6.69
CA ILE A 85 -0.88 7.42 -7.98
C ILE A 85 -0.18 6.06 -7.85
N ILE A 86 0.96 6.04 -7.15
CA ILE A 86 1.72 4.81 -6.90
C ILE A 86 0.91 3.85 -6.03
N GLY A 87 0.25 4.38 -5.01
CA GLY A 87 -0.54 3.60 -4.06
C GLY A 87 -1.78 2.95 -4.67
N ILE A 88 -2.37 3.50 -5.74
CA ILE A 88 -3.44 2.81 -6.48
C ILE A 88 -2.92 1.55 -7.19
N SER A 89 -1.67 1.60 -7.65
CA SER A 89 -1.08 0.52 -8.47
C SER A 89 -0.31 -0.51 -7.65
N LEU A 90 0.20 -0.14 -6.48
CA LEU A 90 1.08 -0.95 -5.65
C LEU A 90 0.55 -1.07 -4.22
N PHE A 91 0.84 -2.21 -3.58
CA PHE A 91 0.61 -2.36 -2.15
C PHE A 91 1.44 -1.35 -1.35
N PHE A 92 0.96 -0.98 -0.16
CA PHE A 92 1.60 0.00 0.71
C PHE A 92 3.11 -0.27 0.91
N GLU A 93 3.46 -1.50 1.23
CA GLU A 93 4.85 -1.89 1.52
C GLU A 93 5.75 -1.73 0.30
N VAL A 94 5.28 -2.17 -0.86
CA VAL A 94 6.02 -2.04 -2.14
C VAL A 94 6.15 -0.58 -2.55
N GLY A 95 5.06 0.18 -2.42
CA GLY A 95 5.04 1.62 -2.67
C GLY A 95 6.01 2.37 -1.76
N MET A 96 6.08 1.99 -0.46
CA MET A 96 7.04 2.58 0.47
C MET A 96 8.48 2.27 0.11
N VAL A 97 8.81 1.03 -0.23
CA VAL A 97 10.17 0.65 -0.65
C VAL A 97 10.62 1.47 -1.87
N LEU A 98 9.71 1.74 -2.80
CA LEU A 98 9.99 2.54 -3.98
C LEU A 98 10.09 4.05 -3.66
N LEU A 99 9.22 4.56 -2.79
CA LEU A 99 9.16 5.99 -2.47
C LEU A 99 10.24 6.44 -1.49
N ILE A 100 10.68 5.60 -0.56
CA ILE A 100 11.69 5.98 0.45
C ILE A 100 12.94 6.60 -0.20
N PRO A 101 13.60 5.99 -1.18
CA PRO A 101 14.79 6.58 -1.81
C PRO A 101 14.49 7.93 -2.47
N ILE A 102 13.30 8.05 -3.09
CA ILE A 102 12.86 9.28 -3.75
C ILE A 102 12.64 10.40 -2.72
N VAL A 103 11.93 10.10 -1.64
CA VAL A 103 11.66 11.04 -0.54
C VAL A 103 12.96 11.51 0.11
N PHE A 104 13.91 10.59 0.35
CA PHE A 104 15.24 10.96 0.87
C PHE A 104 16.00 11.86 -0.09
N ALA A 105 16.04 11.54 -1.38
CA ALA A 105 16.73 12.34 -2.38
C ALA A 105 16.14 13.75 -2.50
N ILE A 106 14.80 13.86 -2.46
CA ILE A 106 14.11 15.16 -2.50
C ILE A 106 14.39 15.96 -1.23
N ALA A 107 14.32 15.31 -0.06
CA ALA A 107 14.57 15.98 1.22
C ALA A 107 15.99 16.58 1.28
N LEU A 108 16.98 15.83 0.79
CA LEU A 108 18.37 16.30 0.70
C LEU A 108 18.54 17.44 -0.32
N GLU A 109 18.00 17.29 -1.54
CA GLU A 109 18.11 18.31 -2.61
C GLU A 109 17.39 19.61 -2.23
N ALA A 110 16.23 19.51 -1.60
CA ALA A 110 15.43 20.65 -1.20
C ALA A 110 15.86 21.26 0.15
N GLU A 111 16.76 20.59 0.90
CA GLU A 111 17.18 20.97 2.26
C GLU A 111 16.00 21.08 3.25
N ILE A 112 15.08 20.13 3.18
CA ILE A 112 13.89 20.10 4.05
C ILE A 112 13.90 18.84 4.93
N PRO A 113 13.25 18.89 6.12
CA PRO A 113 13.20 17.74 7.00
C PRO A 113 12.56 16.53 6.32
N LEU A 114 13.17 15.35 6.48
CA LEU A 114 12.69 14.10 5.91
C LEU A 114 11.23 13.80 6.26
N LEU A 115 10.85 14.03 7.52
CA LEU A 115 9.48 13.79 8.00
C LEU A 115 8.44 14.67 7.33
N TYR A 116 8.84 15.87 6.87
CA TYR A 116 7.97 16.81 6.17
C TYR A 116 7.45 16.22 4.84
N LEU A 117 8.20 15.32 4.22
CA LEU A 117 7.82 14.59 3.01
C LEU A 117 7.39 13.15 3.31
N GLY A 118 8.02 12.51 4.28
CA GLY A 118 7.77 11.10 4.61
C GLY A 118 6.37 10.85 5.17
N ILE A 119 5.87 11.76 6.02
CA ILE A 119 4.51 11.65 6.57
C ILE A 119 3.45 11.74 5.46
N PRO A 120 3.45 12.76 4.59
CA PRO A 120 2.50 12.83 3.47
C PRO A 120 2.63 11.66 2.48
N ALA A 121 3.84 11.19 2.21
CA ALA A 121 4.07 10.02 1.38
C ALA A 121 3.38 8.77 1.95
N SER A 122 3.61 8.51 3.23
CA SER A 122 2.99 7.39 3.94
C SER A 122 1.48 7.53 3.99
N ALA A 123 0.96 8.72 4.28
CA ALA A 123 -0.48 8.98 4.32
C ALA A 123 -1.15 8.71 2.97
N GLY A 124 -0.55 9.17 1.86
CA GLY A 124 -1.06 8.90 0.52
C GLY A 124 -1.14 7.41 0.20
N LEU A 125 -0.10 6.65 0.55
CA LEU A 125 -0.09 5.20 0.37
C LEU A 125 -1.09 4.47 1.26
N ILE A 126 -1.22 4.87 2.53
CA ILE A 126 -2.15 4.25 3.48
C ILE A 126 -3.59 4.46 3.02
N VAL A 127 -3.93 5.67 2.60
CA VAL A 127 -5.29 5.99 2.13
C VAL A 127 -5.65 5.15 0.90
N THR A 128 -4.76 5.05 -0.08
CA THR A 128 -5.01 4.25 -1.27
C THR A 128 -5.13 2.77 -0.94
N HIS A 129 -4.23 2.23 -0.13
CA HIS A 129 -4.22 0.83 0.26
C HIS A 129 -5.45 0.44 1.09
N GLY A 130 -5.87 1.30 2.01
CA GLY A 130 -6.96 1.00 2.94
C GLY A 130 -8.36 1.22 2.39
N PHE A 131 -8.53 2.14 1.43
CA PHE A 131 -9.86 2.60 1.02
C PHE A 131 -10.16 2.41 -0.47
N LEU A 132 -9.16 2.21 -1.32
CA LEU A 132 -9.38 2.19 -2.76
C LEU A 132 -9.22 0.79 -3.38
N PRO A 133 -10.19 0.31 -4.18
CA PRO A 133 -9.92 -0.77 -5.11
C PRO A 133 -8.78 -0.37 -6.07
N PRO A 134 -7.95 -1.29 -6.54
CA PRO A 134 -8.09 -2.75 -6.52
C PRO A 134 -7.49 -3.45 -5.30
N HIS A 135 -7.19 -2.75 -4.22
CA HIS A 135 -6.65 -3.41 -3.04
C HIS A 135 -7.61 -4.45 -2.43
N PRO A 136 -7.09 -5.54 -1.82
CA PRO A 136 -7.91 -6.67 -1.43
C PRO A 136 -9.04 -6.34 -0.47
N ALA A 137 -8.78 -5.54 0.57
CA ALA A 137 -9.79 -5.22 1.58
C ALA A 137 -10.94 -4.38 1.01
N PRO A 138 -10.71 -3.23 0.33
CA PRO A 138 -11.77 -2.46 -0.29
C PRO A 138 -12.52 -3.24 -1.37
N THR A 139 -11.83 -4.07 -2.14
CA THR A 139 -12.44 -4.91 -3.18
C THR A 139 -13.38 -5.94 -2.56
N ALA A 140 -12.94 -6.67 -1.54
CA ALA A 140 -13.78 -7.65 -0.84
C ALA A 140 -15.02 -7.00 -0.21
N VAL A 141 -14.87 -5.83 0.41
CA VAL A 141 -16.00 -5.07 0.96
C VAL A 141 -16.96 -4.65 -0.15
N SER A 142 -16.45 -4.18 -1.29
CA SER A 142 -17.27 -3.81 -2.45
C SER A 142 -18.11 -4.99 -2.95
N GLU A 143 -17.52 -6.17 -3.04
CA GLU A 143 -18.21 -7.40 -3.45
C GLU A 143 -19.30 -7.81 -2.47
N ILE A 144 -19.02 -7.77 -1.16
CA ILE A 144 -20.01 -8.10 -0.12
C ILE A 144 -21.25 -7.19 -0.23
N PHE A 145 -21.06 -5.92 -0.52
CA PHE A 145 -22.16 -4.97 -0.69
C PHE A 145 -22.73 -4.90 -2.11
N GLY A 146 -22.26 -5.72 -3.03
CA GLY A 146 -22.69 -5.74 -4.44
C GLY A 146 -22.36 -4.43 -5.18
N ALA A 147 -21.36 -3.69 -4.72
CA ALA A 147 -20.93 -2.45 -5.34
C ALA A 147 -19.85 -2.71 -6.39
N SER A 148 -19.93 -2.01 -7.52
CA SER A 148 -18.88 -2.09 -8.55
C SER A 148 -17.57 -1.47 -8.00
N PRO A 149 -16.42 -2.17 -8.08
CA PRO A 149 -15.13 -1.62 -7.65
C PRO A 149 -14.79 -0.28 -8.31
N GLY A 150 -15.14 -0.10 -9.59
CA GLY A 150 -14.94 1.17 -10.30
C GLY A 150 -15.75 2.32 -9.71
N THR A 151 -17.02 2.08 -9.36
CA THR A 151 -17.86 3.09 -8.70
C THR A 151 -17.32 3.45 -7.33
N VAL A 152 -16.87 2.45 -6.56
CA VAL A 152 -16.26 2.66 -5.24
C VAL A 152 -14.97 3.48 -5.38
N LEU A 153 -14.11 3.15 -6.34
CA LEU A 153 -12.87 3.89 -6.59
C LEU A 153 -13.15 5.39 -6.84
N ILE A 154 -14.09 5.70 -7.73
CA ILE A 154 -14.44 7.09 -8.07
C ILE A 154 -15.07 7.80 -6.86
N SER A 155 -16.03 7.17 -6.20
CA SER A 155 -16.75 7.77 -5.07
C SER A 155 -15.84 8.05 -3.88
N VAL A 156 -14.99 7.09 -3.52
CA VAL A 156 -14.06 7.23 -2.39
C VAL A 156 -12.97 8.25 -2.71
N SER A 157 -12.43 8.24 -3.93
CA SER A 157 -11.46 9.27 -4.36
C SER A 157 -12.06 10.67 -4.25
N TYR A 158 -13.30 10.85 -4.70
CA TYR A 158 -14.00 12.14 -4.61
C TYR A 158 -14.24 12.58 -3.17
N THR A 159 -14.70 11.68 -2.30
CA THR A 159 -14.98 12.00 -0.89
C THR A 159 -13.70 12.32 -0.12
N HIS A 160 -12.60 11.60 -0.36
CA HIS A 160 -11.31 11.87 0.29
C HIS A 160 -10.68 13.19 -0.16
N LEU A 161 -10.75 13.51 -1.45
CA LEU A 161 -10.26 14.80 -1.95
C LEU A 161 -11.06 15.97 -1.35
N ARG A 162 -12.36 15.80 -1.14
CA ARG A 162 -13.24 16.84 -0.60
C ARG A 162 -13.20 16.97 0.93
N ALA A 163 -12.88 15.91 1.66
CA ALA A 163 -12.78 15.94 3.12
C ALA A 163 -11.65 16.85 3.64
N HIS A 164 -10.72 17.25 2.78
CA HIS A 164 -9.67 18.21 3.11
C HIS A 164 -10.08 19.68 2.95
N GLU A 165 -11.32 19.96 2.49
CA GLU A 165 -11.82 21.32 2.32
C GLU A 165 -12.69 21.82 3.51
N THR A 166 -12.97 20.93 4.46
CA THR A 166 -13.74 21.24 5.69
C THR A 166 -12.87 21.09 6.93
#